data_f3e96c36b875b76d3160f75231f1af49
#
_entry.id   f3e96c36b875b76d3160f75231f1af49
#
_cell.length_a   1.000
_cell.length_b   1.000
_cell.length_c   1.000
_cell.angle_alpha   90.00
_cell.angle_beta   90.00
_cell.angle_gamma   90.00
#
_symmetry.space_group_name_H-M   'P 1'
#
loop_
_entity.id
_entity.type
_entity.pdbx_description
1 polymer ?
#
loop_
_entity_poly.entity_id
_entity_poly.type
_entity_poly.pdbx_seq_one_letter_code
_entity_poly.pdbx_strand_id
1 'polypeptide(L)'
;GATAKPEDGELFEQFARDYKDYKNITFWHKNLIGIEWQKALLSVDAIMMPYAAERYRYHWGAMLFTAIGFYKPVLASPELNPEVLQQFNIGKAVDLTSIPAFTKQLEEFIDDLVQNTEVYQKNLDAANEAYSQENLIKNILR
;
A
#
# COMPACT_ATOMS: atom_id res chain seq x y z
N GLY A 1 -11.48 -1.21 6.30
CA GLY A 1 -12.09 -0.24 5.40
C GLY A 1 -13.61 -0.30 5.41
N ALA A 2 -14.25 0.58 4.66
CA ALA A 2 -15.68 0.51 4.37
C ALA A 2 -15.91 -0.27 3.08
N THR A 3 -17.07 -0.90 2.98
CA THR A 3 -17.52 -1.59 1.78
C THR A 3 -18.58 -0.77 1.05
N ALA A 4 -18.55 -0.76 -0.27
CA ALA A 4 -19.47 0.03 -1.09
C ALA A 4 -20.77 -0.68 -1.37
N LYS A 5 -20.76 -2.01 -1.34
CA LYS A 5 -21.92 -2.86 -1.62
C LYS A 5 -22.24 -3.76 -0.43
N PRO A 6 -23.53 -4.11 -0.22
CA PRO A 6 -23.93 -5.03 0.87
C PRO A 6 -23.19 -6.37 0.81
N GLU A 7 -23.02 -6.95 -0.39
CA GLU A 7 -22.35 -8.24 -0.61
C GLU A 7 -20.88 -8.22 -0.13
N ASP A 8 -20.19 -7.12 -0.38
CA ASP A 8 -18.81 -6.93 0.11
C ASP A 8 -18.77 -6.85 1.63
N GLY A 9 -19.81 -6.26 2.24
CA GLY A 9 -20.00 -6.20 3.69
C GLY A 9 -20.16 -7.59 4.31
N GLU A 10 -21.01 -8.43 3.73
CA GLU A 10 -21.23 -9.81 4.17
C GLU A 10 -19.95 -10.64 4.08
N LEU A 11 -19.20 -10.50 2.98
CA LEU A 11 -17.90 -11.16 2.80
C LEU A 11 -16.88 -10.70 3.84
N PHE A 12 -16.81 -9.40 4.11
CA PHE A 12 -15.95 -8.85 5.16
C PHE A 12 -16.26 -9.44 6.53
N GLU A 13 -17.54 -9.48 6.90
CA GLU A 13 -18.00 -10.05 8.17
C GLU A 13 -17.73 -11.54 8.27
N GLN A 14 -17.82 -12.27 7.14
CA GLN A 14 -17.44 -13.68 7.09
C GLN A 14 -15.94 -13.85 7.39
N PHE A 15 -15.05 -13.11 6.72
CA PHE A 15 -13.61 -13.14 7.00
C PHE A 15 -13.32 -12.77 8.46
N ALA A 16 -13.98 -11.74 8.99
CA ALA A 16 -13.78 -11.35 10.38
C ALA A 16 -14.16 -12.45 11.37
N ARG A 17 -15.21 -13.25 11.06
CA ARG A 17 -15.60 -14.42 11.87
C ARG A 17 -14.61 -15.57 11.73
N ASP A 18 -14.18 -15.88 10.50
CA ASP A 18 -13.32 -17.02 10.20
C ASP A 18 -11.91 -16.87 10.83
N TYR A 19 -11.43 -15.63 10.93
CA TYR A 19 -10.10 -15.31 11.46
C TYR A 19 -10.11 -14.62 12.84
N LYS A 20 -11.23 -14.64 13.57
CA LYS A 20 -11.38 -13.95 14.87
C LYS A 20 -10.39 -14.41 15.94
N ASP A 21 -9.95 -15.67 15.87
CA ASP A 21 -9.06 -16.29 16.87
C ASP A 21 -7.57 -15.99 16.60
N TYR A 22 -7.25 -15.37 15.47
CA TYR A 22 -5.89 -14.96 15.12
C TYR A 22 -5.57 -13.60 15.76
N LYS A 23 -4.76 -13.61 16.83
CA LYS A 23 -4.43 -12.41 17.62
C LYS A 23 -3.62 -11.35 16.85
N ASN A 24 -2.97 -11.75 15.77
CA ASN A 24 -2.18 -10.88 14.90
C ASN A 24 -2.99 -10.24 13.75
N ILE A 25 -4.30 -10.51 13.68
CA ILE A 25 -5.19 -9.92 12.67
C ILE A 25 -6.21 -9.03 13.37
N THR A 26 -6.35 -7.80 12.87
CA THR A 26 -7.37 -6.85 13.33
C THR A 26 -8.22 -6.40 12.15
N PHE A 27 -9.52 -6.57 12.27
CA PHE A 27 -10.49 -6.18 11.25
C PHE A 27 -11.16 -4.85 11.60
N TRP A 28 -11.06 -3.88 10.69
CA TRP A 28 -11.71 -2.59 10.84
C TRP A 28 -12.75 -2.38 9.74
N HIS A 29 -13.99 -2.77 10.00
CA HIS A 29 -15.11 -2.52 9.10
C HIS A 29 -15.71 -1.14 9.36
N LYS A 30 -14.97 -0.09 9.02
CA LYS A 30 -15.43 1.28 9.15
C LYS A 30 -14.83 2.20 8.10
N ASN A 31 -15.53 3.27 7.79
CA ASN A 31 -15.00 4.32 6.92
C ASN A 31 -14.07 5.22 7.75
N LEU A 32 -12.76 5.12 7.47
CA LEU A 32 -11.75 5.96 8.08
C LEU A 32 -11.58 7.24 7.25
N ILE A 33 -11.87 8.39 7.85
CA ILE A 33 -11.75 9.70 7.21
C ILE A 33 -11.01 10.69 8.11
N GLY A 34 -10.42 11.72 7.50
CA GLY A 34 -9.74 12.81 8.24
C GLY A 34 -8.65 12.29 9.17
N ILE A 35 -8.70 12.73 10.42
CA ILE A 35 -7.68 12.39 11.44
C ILE A 35 -7.62 10.89 11.75
N GLU A 36 -8.74 10.17 11.73
CA GLU A 36 -8.75 8.71 11.95
C GLU A 36 -8.00 7.97 10.86
N TRP A 37 -8.17 8.39 9.60
CA TRP A 37 -7.41 7.85 8.48
C TRP A 37 -5.91 8.13 8.61
N GLN A 38 -5.52 9.36 8.93
CA GLN A 38 -4.13 9.73 9.15
C GLN A 38 -3.49 8.90 10.28
N LYS A 39 -4.18 8.75 11.42
CA LYS A 39 -3.72 7.92 12.53
C LYS A 39 -3.52 6.47 12.13
N ALA A 40 -4.43 5.91 11.33
CA ALA A 40 -4.30 4.55 10.82
C ALA A 40 -3.06 4.38 9.93
N LEU A 41 -2.80 5.34 9.03
CA LEU A 41 -1.60 5.32 8.18
C LEU A 41 -0.31 5.48 8.98
N LEU A 42 -0.32 6.33 10.02
CA LEU A 42 0.85 6.51 10.88
C LEU A 42 1.15 5.29 11.75
N SER A 43 0.14 4.48 12.08
CA SER A 43 0.28 3.32 12.97
C SER A 43 0.79 2.05 12.30
N VAL A 44 0.99 2.04 10.99
CA VAL A 44 1.50 0.87 10.25
C VAL A 44 2.93 1.10 9.77
N ASP A 45 3.68 0.02 9.60
CA ASP A 45 5.07 0.07 9.10
C ASP A 45 5.13 0.01 7.57
N ALA A 46 4.16 -0.64 6.93
CA ALA A 46 4.03 -0.74 5.48
C ALA A 46 2.57 -0.82 5.04
N ILE A 47 2.30 -0.61 3.76
CA ILE A 47 0.95 -0.69 3.18
C ILE A 47 0.93 -1.74 2.08
N MET A 48 -0.02 -2.66 2.18
CA MET A 48 -0.27 -3.65 1.13
C MET A 48 -1.43 -3.21 0.23
N MET A 49 -1.20 -3.25 -1.08
CA MET A 49 -2.14 -2.83 -2.12
C MET A 49 -2.34 -3.95 -3.16
N PRO A 50 -3.12 -5.00 -2.84
CA PRO A 50 -3.29 -6.17 -3.71
C PRO A 50 -4.38 -5.91 -4.76
N TYR A 51 -4.19 -4.93 -5.63
CA TYR A 51 -5.16 -4.53 -6.65
C TYR A 51 -5.01 -5.40 -7.91
N ALA A 52 -5.67 -6.55 -7.94
CA ALA A 52 -5.53 -7.54 -9.01
C ALA A 52 -6.28 -7.20 -10.33
N ALA A 53 -7.08 -6.14 -10.37
CA ALA A 53 -7.84 -5.82 -11.57
C ALA A 53 -6.99 -5.05 -12.59
N GLU A 54 -7.02 -5.48 -13.87
CA GLU A 54 -6.26 -4.88 -14.98
C GLU A 54 -6.47 -3.37 -15.14
N ARG A 55 -7.63 -2.86 -14.75
CA ARG A 55 -7.93 -1.42 -14.75
C ARG A 55 -6.92 -0.58 -13.96
N TYR A 56 -6.26 -1.16 -12.96
CA TYR A 56 -5.31 -0.44 -12.12
C TYR A 56 -3.99 -0.12 -12.85
N ARG A 57 -3.68 -0.80 -13.94
CA ARG A 57 -2.52 -0.49 -14.81
C ARG A 57 -2.57 0.94 -15.38
N TYR A 58 -3.76 1.46 -15.57
CA TYR A 58 -4.00 2.78 -16.19
C TYR A 58 -4.62 3.78 -15.21
N HIS A 59 -4.78 3.40 -13.97
CA HIS A 59 -5.34 4.26 -12.94
C HIS A 59 -4.25 4.95 -12.13
N TRP A 60 -4.48 6.21 -11.84
CA TRP A 60 -3.70 6.93 -10.85
C TRP A 60 -3.85 6.23 -9.49
N GLY A 61 -2.77 5.64 -9.00
CA GLY A 61 -2.76 4.91 -7.74
C GLY A 61 -2.76 5.85 -6.54
N ALA A 62 -3.87 6.53 -6.25
CA ALA A 62 -3.98 7.50 -5.17
C ALA A 62 -3.44 6.96 -3.83
N MET A 63 -3.65 5.67 -3.56
CA MET A 63 -3.14 5.04 -2.34
C MET A 63 -1.62 4.93 -2.32
N LEU A 64 -0.97 4.73 -3.49
CA LEU A 64 0.48 4.71 -3.60
C LEU A 64 1.08 6.08 -3.24
N PHE A 65 0.51 7.15 -3.78
CA PHE A 65 0.97 8.51 -3.46
C PHE A 65 0.65 8.92 -2.02
N THR A 66 -0.45 8.38 -1.46
CA THR A 66 -0.72 8.50 -0.02
C THR A 66 0.37 7.79 0.80
N ALA A 67 0.77 6.58 0.42
CA ALA A 67 1.85 5.86 1.09
C ALA A 67 3.17 6.63 1.04
N ILE A 68 3.53 7.21 -0.12
CA ILE A 68 4.70 8.08 -0.27
C ILE A 68 4.63 9.25 0.71
N GLY A 69 3.49 9.98 0.73
CA GLY A 69 3.30 11.15 1.61
C GLY A 69 3.33 10.83 3.10
N PHE A 70 3.05 9.57 3.49
CA PHE A 70 3.15 9.09 4.87
C PHE A 70 4.43 8.28 5.13
N TYR A 71 5.37 8.26 4.19
CA TYR A 71 6.65 7.54 4.29
C TYR A 71 6.47 6.06 4.60
N LYS A 72 5.53 5.39 3.92
CA LYS A 72 5.23 3.98 4.12
C LYS A 72 5.71 3.16 2.92
N PRO A 73 6.63 2.21 3.12
CA PRO A 73 6.97 1.22 2.11
C PRO A 73 5.74 0.44 1.67
N VAL A 74 5.74 -0.03 0.43
CA VAL A 74 4.57 -0.66 -0.15
C VAL A 74 4.85 -2.07 -0.66
N LEU A 75 3.84 -2.93 -0.51
CA LEU A 75 3.75 -4.21 -1.19
C LEU A 75 2.54 -4.13 -2.13
N ALA A 76 2.78 -4.08 -3.43
CA ALA A 76 1.74 -3.76 -4.40
C ALA A 76 1.61 -4.83 -5.49
N SER A 77 0.45 -4.90 -6.13
CA SER A 77 0.30 -5.69 -7.35
C SER A 77 1.16 -5.12 -8.49
N PRO A 78 1.61 -5.96 -9.44
CA PRO A 78 2.49 -5.52 -10.53
C PRO A 78 1.88 -4.47 -11.44
N GLU A 79 0.56 -4.34 -11.44
CA GLU A 79 -0.18 -3.39 -12.27
C GLU A 79 -0.22 -1.98 -11.70
N LEU A 80 0.08 -1.82 -10.40
CA LEU A 80 -0.07 -0.53 -9.72
C LEU A 80 1.19 0.34 -9.87
N ASN A 81 1.15 1.27 -10.80
CA ASN A 81 2.23 2.26 -11.05
C ASN A 81 3.64 1.64 -11.00
N PRO A 82 3.91 0.60 -11.82
CA PRO A 82 5.19 -0.11 -11.79
C PRO A 82 6.39 0.81 -12.02
N GLU A 83 6.23 1.88 -12.78
CA GLU A 83 7.25 2.88 -13.04
C GLU A 83 7.72 3.60 -11.77
N VAL A 84 6.79 3.89 -10.86
CA VAL A 84 7.12 4.54 -9.57
C VAL A 84 7.92 3.60 -8.68
N LEU A 85 7.51 2.33 -8.59
CA LEU A 85 8.23 1.32 -7.82
C LEU A 85 9.63 1.08 -8.36
N GLN A 86 9.78 1.04 -9.71
CA GLN A 86 11.09 0.85 -10.36
C GLN A 86 12.00 2.07 -10.19
N GLN A 87 11.44 3.28 -10.28
CA GLN A 87 12.21 4.52 -10.19
C GLN A 87 12.74 4.78 -8.78
N PHE A 88 11.91 4.55 -7.77
CA PHE A 88 12.23 4.97 -6.40
C PHE A 88 12.55 3.81 -5.45
N ASN A 89 12.27 2.56 -5.84
CA ASN A 89 12.47 1.37 -5.00
C ASN A 89 11.88 1.54 -3.58
N ILE A 90 10.64 2.03 -3.52
CA ILE A 90 9.91 2.29 -2.27
C ILE A 90 9.10 1.09 -1.78
N GLY A 91 9.24 -0.05 -2.41
CA GLY A 91 8.50 -1.27 -2.10
C GLY A 91 8.74 -2.37 -3.11
N LYS A 92 7.91 -3.39 -3.06
CA LYS A 92 7.98 -4.55 -3.97
C LYS A 92 6.65 -4.82 -4.65
N ALA A 93 6.72 -5.31 -5.89
CA ALA A 93 5.58 -5.92 -6.57
C ALA A 93 5.46 -7.39 -6.18
N VAL A 94 4.22 -7.88 -6.01
CA VAL A 94 3.94 -9.26 -5.62
C VAL A 94 3.05 -9.97 -6.61
N ASP A 95 3.31 -11.25 -6.81
CA ASP A 95 2.47 -12.13 -7.59
C ASP A 95 1.25 -12.56 -6.76
N LEU A 96 0.06 -12.15 -7.19
CA LEU A 96 -1.21 -12.51 -6.56
C LEU A 96 -1.86 -13.77 -7.16
N THR A 97 -1.26 -14.39 -8.18
CA THR A 97 -1.81 -15.57 -8.86
C THR A 97 -1.50 -16.88 -8.14
N SER A 98 -0.51 -16.87 -7.25
CA SER A 98 -0.03 -18.04 -6.52
C SER A 98 0.14 -17.76 -5.03
N ILE A 99 -0.65 -18.43 -4.19
CA ILE A 99 -0.55 -18.28 -2.73
C ILE A 99 0.87 -18.59 -2.21
N PRO A 100 1.56 -19.70 -2.61
CA PRO A 100 2.91 -19.95 -2.17
C PRO A 100 3.92 -18.88 -2.59
N ALA A 101 3.81 -18.36 -3.82
CA ALA A 101 4.67 -17.28 -4.31
C ALA A 101 4.42 -15.99 -3.53
N PHE A 102 3.15 -15.64 -3.33
CA PHE A 102 2.77 -14.47 -2.53
C PHE A 102 3.31 -14.56 -1.09
N THR A 103 3.13 -15.71 -0.41
CA THR A 103 3.61 -15.90 0.97
C THR A 103 5.11 -15.70 1.05
N LYS A 104 5.87 -16.33 0.15
CA LYS A 104 7.32 -16.17 0.09
C LYS A 104 7.74 -14.71 -0.14
N GLN A 105 7.11 -14.02 -1.09
CA GLN A 105 7.41 -12.62 -1.39
C GLN A 105 7.04 -11.67 -0.24
N LEU A 106 5.98 -11.98 0.49
CA LEU A 106 5.59 -11.23 1.69
C LEU A 106 6.64 -11.40 2.81
N GLU A 107 7.09 -12.62 3.06
CA GLU A 107 8.14 -12.90 4.04
C GLU A 107 9.45 -12.18 3.66
N GLU A 108 9.88 -12.31 2.41
CA GLU A 108 11.07 -11.62 1.88
C GLU A 108 10.95 -10.09 2.00
N PHE A 109 9.76 -9.53 1.81
CA PHE A 109 9.53 -8.10 1.95
C PHE A 109 9.60 -7.66 3.42
N ILE A 110 9.04 -8.43 4.34
CA ILE A 110 9.10 -8.14 5.78
C ILE A 110 10.56 -8.16 6.27
N ASP A 111 11.32 -9.18 5.88
CA ASP A 111 12.74 -9.30 6.24
C ASP A 111 13.55 -8.13 5.67
N ASP A 112 13.30 -7.77 4.43
CA ASP A 112 13.97 -6.66 3.76
C ASP A 112 13.65 -5.30 4.41
N LEU A 113 12.41 -5.09 4.84
CA LEU A 113 12.02 -3.88 5.59
C LEU A 113 12.81 -3.73 6.88
N VAL A 114 12.96 -4.82 7.63
CA VAL A 114 13.69 -4.82 8.90
C VAL A 114 15.19 -4.55 8.67
N GLN A 115 15.77 -5.17 7.65
CA GLN A 115 17.20 -5.05 7.36
C GLN A 115 17.60 -3.74 6.69
N ASN A 116 16.70 -3.16 5.89
CA ASN A 116 16.97 -2.02 5.01
C ASN A 116 16.08 -0.80 5.28
N THR A 117 15.63 -0.63 6.52
CA THR A 117 14.73 0.48 6.93
C THR A 117 15.24 1.85 6.46
N GLU A 118 16.53 2.16 6.65
CA GLU A 118 17.12 3.44 6.25
C GLU A 118 17.14 3.64 4.72
N VAL A 119 17.30 2.55 3.96
CA VAL A 119 17.26 2.60 2.49
C VAL A 119 15.85 2.95 2.02
N TYR A 120 14.83 2.29 2.59
CA TYR A 120 13.43 2.62 2.29
C TYR A 120 13.09 4.06 2.65
N GLN A 121 13.54 4.54 3.81
CA GLN A 121 13.31 5.92 4.22
C GLN A 121 13.91 6.91 3.22
N LYS A 122 15.17 6.73 2.85
CA LYS A 122 15.85 7.58 1.86
C LYS A 122 15.14 7.58 0.49
N ASN A 123 14.66 6.41 0.06
CA ASN A 123 13.96 6.26 -1.20
C ASN A 123 12.57 6.95 -1.16
N LEU A 124 11.88 6.85 -0.03
CA LEU A 124 10.61 7.54 0.21
C LEU A 124 10.80 9.07 0.31
N ASP A 125 11.88 9.56 0.90
CA ASP A 125 12.24 10.98 0.88
C ASP A 125 12.39 11.48 -0.57
N ALA A 126 13.13 10.75 -1.41
CA ALA A 126 13.31 11.10 -2.82
C ALA A 126 12.00 11.07 -3.61
N ALA A 127 11.15 10.07 -3.38
CA ALA A 127 9.84 9.98 -4.02
C ALA A 127 8.92 11.13 -3.57
N ASN A 128 8.90 11.44 -2.28
CA ASN A 128 8.09 12.53 -1.72
C ASN A 128 8.51 13.89 -2.29
N GLU A 129 9.81 14.14 -2.39
CA GLU A 129 10.33 15.35 -3.03
C GLU A 129 9.93 15.44 -4.50
N ALA A 130 10.09 14.35 -5.26
CA ALA A 130 9.74 14.31 -6.69
C ALA A 130 8.26 14.60 -6.95
N TYR A 131 7.38 14.11 -6.09
CA TYR A 131 5.92 14.32 -6.17
C TYR A 131 5.41 15.46 -5.29
N SER A 132 6.29 16.28 -4.75
CA SER A 132 5.91 17.47 -3.98
C SER A 132 5.15 18.48 -4.86
N GLN A 133 4.28 19.25 -4.22
CA GLN A 133 3.53 20.31 -4.90
C GLN A 133 4.46 21.30 -5.61
N GLU A 134 5.59 21.65 -4.99
CA GLU A 134 6.56 22.57 -5.57
C GLU A 134 7.19 22.03 -6.85
N ASN A 135 7.59 20.75 -6.87
CA ASN A 135 8.17 20.13 -8.05
C ASN A 135 7.15 19.91 -9.16
N LEU A 136 5.90 19.56 -8.83
CA LEU A 136 4.82 19.48 -9.80
C LEU A 136 4.56 20.83 -10.47
N ILE A 137 4.50 21.92 -9.69
CA ILE A 137 4.32 23.27 -10.24
C ILE A 137 5.50 23.66 -11.15
N LYS A 138 6.75 23.42 -10.73
CA LYS A 138 7.93 23.69 -11.58
C LYS A 138 7.89 22.97 -12.92
N ASN A 139 7.38 21.73 -12.93
CA ASN A 139 7.28 20.93 -14.16
C ASN A 139 6.16 21.41 -15.11
N ILE A 140 5.09 22.00 -14.57
CA ILE A 140 4.01 22.58 -15.37
C ILE A 140 4.42 23.91 -16.00
N LEU A 141 5.27 24.69 -15.31
CA LEU A 141 5.69 26.04 -15.75
C LEU A 141 6.92 26.05 -16.66
N ARG A 142 7.48 24.90 -16.99
CA ARG A 142 8.55 24.72 -17.99
C ARG A 142 7.98 24.48 -19.38
#